data_8a001d5c7885566237db168969bbe587
#
_entry.id   8a001d5c7885566237db168969bbe587
#
_cell.length_a   1.000
_cell.length_b   1.000
_cell.length_c   1.000
_cell.angle_alpha   90.00
_cell.angle_beta   90.00
_cell.angle_gamma   90.00
#
_symmetry.space_group_name_H-M   'P 1'
#
loop_
_entity.id
_entity.type
_entity.pdbx_description
1 polymer ?
#
loop_
_entity_poly.entity_id
_entity_poly.type
_entity_poly.pdbx_seq_one_letter_code
_entity_poly.pdbx_strand_id
1 'polypeptide(L)'
;KVIESLKEQDKLSDDLLARVNAAETKNALEEIYAPYRPKRTSKSFKAKEAGLGPIAEKIFAEAVDPAEALADFSHEDYPDLESQLDAIQHILIDDWAQNIALTTELKAMFAKTATLKSLVASDEKKEVGKKFRDYFDFSENLNKVPSHRLLAMLRGRQENVLGLKVDGEDDAPLARIETEYSLETAQPQARQDYLKQTAKLFWLGKVRPSIEHSLLTEKRL
;
A
#
# COMPACT_ATOMS: atom_id res chain seq x y z
N LYS A 1 -11.53 1.48 24.14
CA LYS A 1 -10.42 1.42 23.13
C LYS A 1 -9.32 2.44 23.40
N VAL A 2 -9.60 3.78 23.48
CA VAL A 2 -8.55 4.80 23.77
C VAL A 2 -7.94 4.57 25.15
N ILE A 3 -8.78 4.43 26.17
CA ILE A 3 -8.34 4.18 27.56
C ILE A 3 -7.59 2.85 27.69
N GLU A 4 -8.01 1.81 27.01
CA GLU A 4 -7.32 0.51 26.96
C GLU A 4 -5.93 0.66 26.34
N SER A 5 -5.82 1.34 25.21
CA SER A 5 -4.54 1.59 24.54
C SER A 5 -3.58 2.44 25.39
N LEU A 6 -4.08 3.41 26.16
CA LEU A 6 -3.28 4.21 27.07
C LEU A 6 -2.82 3.39 28.29
N LYS A 7 -3.63 2.44 28.77
CA LYS A 7 -3.26 1.49 29.83
C LYS A 7 -2.16 0.53 29.36
N GLU A 8 -2.32 -0.06 28.17
CA GLU A 8 -1.34 -0.97 27.58
C GLU A 8 0.04 -0.32 27.37
N GLN A 9 0.06 1.00 27.15
CA GLN A 9 1.29 1.79 27.00
C GLN A 9 1.86 2.31 28.33
N ASP A 10 1.22 2.01 29.47
CA ASP A 10 1.56 2.55 30.80
C ASP A 10 1.64 4.08 30.85
N LYS A 11 0.77 4.75 30.05
CA LYS A 11 0.73 6.22 29.90
C LYS A 11 -0.54 6.85 30.45
N LEU A 12 -1.45 6.05 31.03
CA LEU A 12 -2.71 6.54 31.58
C LEU A 12 -2.49 7.16 32.97
N SER A 13 -2.41 8.49 33.03
CA SER A 13 -2.46 9.25 34.29
C SER A 13 -3.92 9.61 34.64
N ASP A 14 -4.18 9.92 35.93
CA ASP A 14 -5.50 10.36 36.39
C ASP A 14 -5.96 11.64 35.67
N ASP A 15 -5.04 12.57 35.40
CA ASP A 15 -5.31 13.80 34.62
C ASP A 15 -5.69 13.49 33.18
N LEU A 16 -4.96 12.59 32.53
CA LEU A 16 -5.27 12.16 31.16
C LEU A 16 -6.59 11.43 31.09
N LEU A 17 -6.90 10.59 32.06
CA LEU A 17 -8.18 9.89 32.16
C LEU A 17 -9.34 10.89 32.31
N ALA A 18 -9.18 11.92 33.17
CA ALA A 18 -10.17 12.98 33.33
C ALA A 18 -10.42 13.75 32.02
N ARG A 19 -9.35 14.10 31.30
CA ARG A 19 -9.43 14.79 30.00
C ARG A 19 -10.09 13.95 28.91
N VAL A 20 -9.77 12.66 28.84
CA VAL A 20 -10.40 11.72 27.90
C VAL A 20 -11.89 11.56 28.18
N ASN A 21 -12.29 11.49 29.47
CA ASN A 21 -13.70 11.37 29.85
C ASN A 21 -14.48 12.68 29.69
N ALA A 22 -13.82 13.82 29.76
CA ALA A 22 -14.43 15.14 29.55
C ALA A 22 -14.55 15.53 28.07
N ALA A 23 -14.00 14.76 27.14
CA ALA A 23 -14.08 15.04 25.71
C ALA A 23 -15.51 14.79 25.17
N GLU A 24 -16.22 15.87 24.84
CA GLU A 24 -17.61 15.81 24.32
C GLU A 24 -17.68 15.47 22.82
N THR A 25 -16.60 15.63 22.09
CA THR A 25 -16.55 15.37 20.65
C THR A 25 -15.43 14.39 20.28
N LYS A 26 -15.63 13.69 19.17
CA LYS A 26 -14.61 12.78 18.63
C LYS A 26 -13.30 13.53 18.30
N ASN A 27 -13.38 14.77 17.80
CA ASN A 27 -12.21 15.57 17.47
C ASN A 27 -11.41 15.95 18.72
N ALA A 28 -12.08 16.40 19.80
CA ALA A 28 -11.43 16.69 21.07
C ALA A 28 -10.74 15.44 21.66
N LEU A 29 -11.39 14.27 21.56
CA LEU A 29 -10.79 13.01 21.98
C LEU A 29 -9.58 12.63 21.13
N GLU A 30 -9.64 12.85 19.82
CA GLU A 30 -8.51 12.58 18.93
C GLU A 30 -7.33 13.52 19.19
N GLU A 31 -7.55 14.79 19.46
CA GLU A 31 -6.48 15.73 19.83
C GLU A 31 -5.79 15.34 21.14
N ILE A 32 -6.55 14.92 22.16
CA ILE A 32 -6.00 14.45 23.43
C ILE A 32 -5.18 13.16 23.23
N TYR A 33 -5.66 12.25 22.38
CA TYR A 33 -5.04 10.95 22.14
C TYR A 33 -3.89 10.99 21.12
N ALA A 34 -3.84 11.99 20.22
CA ALA A 34 -2.86 12.06 19.14
C ALA A 34 -1.39 11.90 19.60
N PRO A 35 -0.92 12.52 20.72
CA PRO A 35 0.44 12.35 21.23
C PRO A 35 0.74 10.94 21.73
N TYR A 36 -0.29 10.20 22.12
CA TYR A 36 -0.21 8.86 22.73
C TYR A 36 -0.61 7.75 21.75
N ARG A 37 -1.02 8.12 20.54
CA ARG A 37 -1.35 7.12 19.51
C ARG A 37 -0.10 6.28 19.24
N PRO A 38 -0.16 4.94 19.40
CA PRO A 38 0.97 4.09 19.02
C PRO A 38 1.34 4.44 17.59
N LYS A 39 2.58 4.84 17.36
CA LYS A 39 3.09 4.96 15.98
C LYS A 39 2.88 3.57 15.38
N ARG A 40 2.11 3.47 14.31
CA ARG A 40 2.02 2.23 13.54
C ARG A 40 3.44 1.92 13.10
N THR A 41 4.09 1.04 13.82
CA THR A 41 5.40 0.54 13.44
C THR A 41 5.19 -0.26 12.17
N SER A 42 5.67 0.26 11.04
CA SER A 42 5.66 -0.47 9.78
C SER A 42 6.53 -1.72 9.91
N LYS A 43 6.27 -2.74 9.09
CA LYS A 43 7.15 -3.91 9.02
C LYS A 43 8.59 -3.50 8.71
N SER A 44 8.79 -2.53 7.82
CA SER A 44 10.08 -1.94 7.50
C SER A 44 10.77 -1.32 8.72
N PHE A 45 10.02 -0.57 9.55
CA PHE A 45 10.58 0.03 10.77
C PHE A 45 11.08 -1.04 11.74
N LYS A 46 10.27 -2.08 12.00
CA LYS A 46 10.67 -3.22 12.87
C LYS A 46 11.90 -3.93 12.34
N ALA A 47 11.96 -4.15 11.03
CA ALA A 47 13.10 -4.78 10.38
C ALA A 47 14.39 -3.95 10.51
N LYS A 48 14.28 -2.62 10.38
CA LYS A 48 15.42 -1.69 10.59
C LYS A 48 15.87 -1.71 12.05
N GLU A 49 14.96 -1.72 13.01
CA GLU A 49 15.30 -1.82 14.45
C GLU A 49 15.98 -3.16 14.78
N ALA A 50 15.61 -4.25 14.12
CA ALA A 50 16.26 -5.55 14.26
C ALA A 50 17.67 -5.62 13.62
N GLY A 51 18.11 -4.57 12.93
CA GLY A 51 19.45 -4.50 12.33
C GLY A 51 19.51 -4.94 10.88
N LEU A 52 18.37 -5.16 10.19
CA LEU A 52 18.33 -5.54 8.77
C LEU A 52 18.57 -4.37 7.81
N GLY A 53 18.53 -3.11 8.29
CA GLY A 53 18.75 -1.93 7.43
C GLY A 53 20.07 -1.96 6.65
N PRO A 54 21.24 -2.09 7.30
CA PRO A 54 22.53 -2.16 6.62
C PRO A 54 22.64 -3.35 5.65
N ILE A 55 21.98 -4.47 5.94
CA ILE A 55 21.98 -5.65 5.06
C ILE A 55 21.12 -5.38 3.82
N ALA A 56 19.99 -4.70 3.97
CA ALA A 56 19.16 -4.26 2.85
C ALA A 56 19.93 -3.32 1.91
N GLU A 57 20.64 -2.34 2.47
CA GLU A 57 21.51 -1.44 1.70
C GLU A 57 22.62 -2.22 0.96
N LYS A 58 23.25 -3.18 1.62
CA LYS A 58 24.27 -4.03 1.02
C LYS A 58 23.72 -4.85 -0.14
N ILE A 59 22.58 -5.53 0.03
CA ILE A 59 21.93 -6.30 -1.03
C ILE A 59 21.54 -5.39 -2.21
N PHE A 60 21.11 -4.17 -1.93
CA PHE A 60 20.70 -3.23 -2.96
C PHE A 60 21.91 -2.63 -3.72
N ALA A 61 22.99 -2.30 -3.03
CA ALA A 61 24.11 -1.56 -3.61
C ALA A 61 25.25 -2.45 -4.13
N GLU A 62 25.45 -3.63 -3.54
CA GLU A 62 26.61 -4.48 -3.81
C GLU A 62 26.21 -5.75 -4.57
N ALA A 63 27.17 -6.31 -5.33
CA ALA A 63 26.99 -7.58 -6.03
C ALA A 63 27.14 -8.77 -5.08
N VAL A 64 26.17 -8.96 -4.19
CA VAL A 64 26.15 -10.01 -3.16
C VAL A 64 24.90 -10.86 -3.27
N ASP A 65 25.01 -12.16 -3.02
CA ASP A 65 23.85 -13.04 -2.88
C ASP A 65 23.07 -12.67 -1.62
N PRO A 66 21.74 -12.49 -1.68
CA PRO A 66 20.93 -12.12 -0.52
C PRO A 66 21.04 -13.11 0.65
N ALA A 67 21.15 -14.41 0.39
CA ALA A 67 21.32 -15.41 1.44
C ALA A 67 22.71 -15.33 2.07
N GLU A 68 23.76 -15.09 1.28
CA GLU A 68 25.12 -14.88 1.80
C GLU A 68 25.20 -13.59 2.64
N ALA A 69 24.51 -12.52 2.24
CA ALA A 69 24.48 -11.28 3.01
C ALA A 69 23.85 -11.45 4.39
N LEU A 70 22.98 -12.44 4.57
CA LEU A 70 22.27 -12.77 5.81
C LEU A 70 22.92 -13.90 6.62
N ALA A 71 24.01 -14.51 6.15
CA ALA A 71 24.60 -15.71 6.77
C ALA A 71 24.94 -15.55 8.26
N ASP A 72 25.36 -14.35 8.68
CA ASP A 72 25.73 -14.04 10.07
C ASP A 72 24.60 -13.34 10.85
N PHE A 73 23.43 -13.13 10.25
CA PHE A 73 22.31 -12.45 10.90
C PHE A 73 21.46 -13.43 11.69
N SER A 74 21.14 -13.05 12.94
CA SER A 74 20.24 -13.79 13.81
C SER A 74 19.40 -12.86 14.65
N HIS A 75 18.09 -13.04 14.65
CA HIS A 75 17.16 -12.27 15.46
C HIS A 75 15.90 -13.11 15.77
N GLU A 76 15.34 -12.98 16.98
CA GLU A 76 14.20 -13.76 17.44
C GLU A 76 12.93 -13.56 16.60
N ASP A 77 12.67 -12.34 16.12
CA ASP A 77 11.53 -12.01 15.27
C ASP A 77 11.70 -12.46 13.82
N TYR A 78 12.93 -12.82 13.40
CA TYR A 78 13.28 -13.25 12.04
C TYR A 78 14.16 -14.49 12.10
N PRO A 79 13.58 -15.65 12.50
CA PRO A 79 14.35 -16.84 12.85
C PRO A 79 14.89 -17.61 11.65
N ASP A 80 14.39 -17.35 10.45
CA ASP A 80 14.75 -18.07 9.23
C ASP A 80 15.00 -17.11 8.06
N LEU A 81 15.66 -17.63 7.02
CA LEU A 81 16.04 -16.89 5.83
C LEU A 81 14.82 -16.26 5.12
N GLU A 82 13.68 -16.95 5.09
CA GLU A 82 12.47 -16.49 4.42
C GLU A 82 11.92 -15.22 5.10
N SER A 83 11.78 -15.25 6.43
CA SER A 83 11.33 -14.11 7.22
C SER A 83 12.29 -12.91 7.13
N GLN A 84 13.60 -13.18 7.07
CA GLN A 84 14.64 -12.16 6.92
C GLN A 84 14.57 -11.49 5.54
N LEU A 85 14.43 -12.28 4.48
CA LEU A 85 14.28 -11.77 3.12
C LEU A 85 12.98 -10.99 2.95
N ASP A 86 11.84 -11.46 3.49
CA ASP A 86 10.57 -10.71 3.50
C ASP A 86 10.72 -9.36 4.20
N ALA A 87 11.40 -9.35 5.34
CA ALA A 87 11.65 -8.12 6.10
C ALA A 87 12.52 -7.12 5.31
N ILE A 88 13.55 -7.58 4.61
CA ILE A 88 14.39 -6.74 3.73
C ILE A 88 13.57 -6.21 2.54
N GLN A 89 12.68 -7.01 1.94
CA GLN A 89 11.78 -6.52 0.88
C GLN A 89 10.92 -5.35 1.38
N HIS A 90 10.39 -5.43 2.60
CA HIS A 90 9.63 -4.33 3.19
C HIS A 90 10.47 -3.06 3.38
N ILE A 91 11.75 -3.19 3.73
CA ILE A 91 12.68 -2.04 3.83
C ILE A 91 12.86 -1.41 2.44
N LEU A 92 13.22 -2.20 1.44
CA LEU A 92 13.47 -1.71 0.08
C LEU A 92 12.22 -1.07 -0.53
N ILE A 93 11.06 -1.69 -0.35
CA ILE A 93 9.78 -1.16 -0.83
C ILE A 93 9.45 0.19 -0.20
N ASP A 94 9.68 0.36 1.10
CA ASP A 94 9.44 1.64 1.78
C ASP A 94 10.45 2.71 1.33
N ASP A 95 11.71 2.35 1.14
CA ASP A 95 12.75 3.26 0.66
C ASP A 95 12.49 3.69 -0.80
N TRP A 96 12.12 2.76 -1.68
CA TRP A 96 11.75 3.06 -3.07
C TRP A 96 10.48 3.92 -3.18
N ALA A 97 9.53 3.77 -2.26
CA ALA A 97 8.32 4.58 -2.21
C ALA A 97 8.59 6.07 -1.90
N GLN A 98 9.76 6.40 -1.39
CA GLN A 98 10.18 7.79 -1.14
C GLN A 98 10.67 8.49 -2.42
N ASN A 99 10.91 7.74 -3.50
CA ASN A 99 11.23 8.33 -4.81
C ASN A 99 9.96 8.93 -5.44
N ILE A 100 9.68 10.18 -5.09
CA ILE A 100 8.47 10.90 -5.55
C ILE A 100 8.47 11.08 -7.08
N ALA A 101 9.62 11.30 -7.69
CA ALA A 101 9.72 11.45 -9.14
C ALA A 101 9.28 10.16 -9.85
N LEU A 102 9.79 9.01 -9.42
CA LEU A 102 9.42 7.70 -9.95
C LEU A 102 7.93 7.41 -9.74
N THR A 103 7.41 7.56 -8.52
CA THR A 103 6.00 7.27 -8.22
C THR A 103 5.04 8.16 -9.00
N THR A 104 5.41 9.42 -9.25
CA THR A 104 4.65 10.36 -10.10
C THR A 104 4.65 9.91 -11.56
N GLU A 105 5.78 9.49 -12.09
CA GLU A 105 5.91 8.95 -13.44
C GLU A 105 5.09 7.67 -13.62
N LEU A 106 5.20 6.72 -12.68
CA LEU A 106 4.42 5.48 -12.68
C LEU A 106 2.90 5.75 -12.67
N LYS A 107 2.45 6.74 -11.89
CA LYS A 107 1.06 7.18 -11.90
C LYS A 107 0.64 7.68 -13.28
N ALA A 108 1.45 8.52 -13.91
CA ALA A 108 1.15 9.04 -15.25
C ALA A 108 1.12 7.93 -16.31
N MET A 109 2.01 6.94 -16.21
CA MET A 109 2.03 5.78 -17.11
C MET A 109 0.76 4.94 -16.94
N PHE A 110 0.42 4.55 -15.73
CA PHE A 110 -0.75 3.72 -15.45
C PHE A 110 -2.05 4.44 -15.81
N ALA A 111 -2.16 5.74 -15.56
CA ALA A 111 -3.36 6.53 -15.87
C ALA A 111 -3.71 6.54 -17.36
N LYS A 112 -2.74 6.37 -18.26
CA LYS A 112 -2.98 6.34 -19.72
C LYS A 112 -3.80 5.10 -20.13
N THR A 113 -3.56 3.96 -19.50
CA THR A 113 -4.21 2.67 -19.80
C THR A 113 -5.32 2.33 -18.83
N ALA A 114 -5.45 3.10 -17.72
CA ALA A 114 -6.41 2.83 -16.67
C ALA A 114 -7.85 2.74 -17.18
N THR A 115 -8.50 1.62 -16.91
CA THR A 115 -9.87 1.30 -17.29
C THR A 115 -10.69 1.06 -16.03
N LEU A 116 -11.81 1.79 -15.88
CA LEU A 116 -12.76 1.55 -14.81
C LEU A 116 -13.70 0.43 -15.22
N LYS A 117 -13.73 -0.63 -14.43
CA LYS A 117 -14.66 -1.75 -14.57
C LYS A 117 -15.65 -1.74 -13.42
N SER A 118 -16.92 -1.95 -13.73
CA SER A 118 -17.98 -2.13 -12.76
C SER A 118 -18.76 -3.39 -13.09
N LEU A 119 -18.99 -4.22 -12.09
CA LEU A 119 -19.75 -5.45 -12.19
C LEU A 119 -20.79 -5.50 -11.07
N VAL A 120 -21.93 -6.15 -11.32
CA VAL A 120 -22.87 -6.45 -10.24
C VAL A 120 -22.22 -7.41 -9.23
N ALA A 121 -22.40 -7.15 -7.96
CA ALA A 121 -21.76 -7.92 -6.89
C ALA A 121 -22.25 -9.37 -6.80
N SER A 122 -23.55 -9.61 -7.10
CA SER A 122 -24.14 -10.95 -7.23
C SER A 122 -25.44 -10.85 -8.05
N ASP A 123 -25.94 -12.01 -8.52
CA ASP A 123 -27.22 -12.05 -9.27
C ASP A 123 -28.39 -11.59 -8.42
N GLU A 124 -28.41 -11.89 -7.15
CA GLU A 124 -29.45 -11.44 -6.19
C GLU A 124 -29.52 -9.91 -6.10
N LYS A 125 -28.40 -9.23 -6.29
CA LYS A 125 -28.32 -7.77 -6.26
C LYS A 125 -28.90 -7.09 -7.52
N LYS A 126 -29.14 -7.82 -8.61
CA LYS A 126 -29.70 -7.28 -9.84
C LYS A 126 -31.10 -6.70 -9.62
N GLU A 127 -31.93 -7.39 -8.83
CA GLU A 127 -33.31 -6.93 -8.56
C GLU A 127 -33.33 -5.70 -7.66
N VAL A 128 -32.60 -5.74 -6.54
CA VAL A 128 -32.53 -4.63 -5.58
C VAL A 128 -31.80 -3.41 -6.18
N GLY A 129 -30.82 -3.66 -7.03
CA GLY A 129 -29.95 -2.66 -7.64
C GLY A 129 -30.39 -2.15 -9.01
N LYS A 130 -31.64 -2.35 -9.45
CA LYS A 130 -32.15 -1.96 -10.80
C LYS A 130 -31.76 -0.53 -11.23
N LYS A 131 -31.68 0.42 -10.29
CA LYS A 131 -31.24 1.80 -10.57
C LYS A 131 -29.79 1.92 -11.05
N PHE A 132 -28.97 0.86 -10.84
CA PHE A 132 -27.57 0.79 -11.28
C PHE A 132 -27.34 -0.16 -12.44
N ARG A 133 -28.41 -0.64 -13.08
CA ARG A 133 -28.34 -1.67 -14.14
C ARG A 133 -27.37 -1.34 -15.27
N ASP A 134 -27.23 -0.05 -15.61
CA ASP A 134 -26.33 0.42 -16.69
C ASP A 134 -24.84 0.22 -16.33
N TYR A 135 -24.54 -0.12 -15.09
CA TYR A 135 -23.20 -0.36 -14.55
C TYR A 135 -22.99 -1.82 -14.10
N PHE A 136 -23.91 -2.74 -14.38
CA PHE A 136 -23.77 -4.15 -14.02
C PHE A 136 -22.68 -4.88 -14.79
N ASP A 137 -22.36 -4.38 -15.96
CA ASP A 137 -21.23 -4.80 -16.80
C ASP A 137 -20.73 -3.58 -17.58
N PHE A 138 -19.89 -2.81 -16.94
CA PHE A 138 -19.39 -1.55 -17.49
C PHE A 138 -17.88 -1.57 -17.53
N SER A 139 -17.30 -1.11 -18.65
CA SER A 139 -15.87 -0.97 -18.83
C SER A 139 -15.57 0.21 -19.74
N GLU A 140 -14.85 1.20 -19.24
CA GLU A 140 -14.46 2.38 -20.00
C GLU A 140 -13.10 2.91 -19.51
N ASN A 141 -12.30 3.50 -20.43
CA ASN A 141 -11.08 4.17 -20.01
C ASN A 141 -11.39 5.25 -18.96
N LEU A 142 -10.71 5.19 -17.81
CA LEU A 142 -11.00 6.04 -16.67
C LEU A 142 -10.98 7.53 -17.00
N ASN A 143 -10.09 7.97 -17.90
CA ASN A 143 -10.01 9.38 -18.30
C ASN A 143 -11.26 9.85 -19.05
N LYS A 144 -11.98 8.94 -19.72
CA LYS A 144 -13.19 9.24 -20.48
C LYS A 144 -14.47 9.17 -19.64
N VAL A 145 -14.43 8.49 -18.49
CA VAL A 145 -15.61 8.35 -17.62
C VAL A 145 -16.01 9.72 -17.06
N PRO A 146 -17.23 10.21 -17.31
CA PRO A 146 -17.71 11.45 -16.70
C PRO A 146 -17.88 11.32 -15.19
N SER A 147 -17.63 12.40 -14.44
CA SER A 147 -17.70 12.40 -12.98
C SER A 147 -19.06 11.93 -12.44
N HIS A 148 -20.18 12.30 -13.08
CA HIS A 148 -21.50 11.87 -12.63
C HIS A 148 -21.72 10.35 -12.75
N ARG A 149 -21.14 9.68 -13.78
CA ARG A 149 -21.17 8.22 -13.91
C ARG A 149 -20.31 7.56 -12.83
N LEU A 150 -19.11 8.09 -12.58
CA LEU A 150 -18.26 7.59 -11.50
C LEU A 150 -18.98 7.70 -10.14
N LEU A 151 -19.62 8.85 -9.85
CA LEU A 151 -20.38 9.03 -8.62
C LEU A 151 -21.54 8.04 -8.48
N ALA A 152 -22.25 7.76 -9.58
CA ALA A 152 -23.30 6.74 -9.60
C ALA A 152 -22.76 5.34 -9.28
N MET A 153 -21.63 4.95 -9.90
CA MET A 153 -20.98 3.66 -9.63
C MET A 153 -20.43 3.58 -8.20
N LEU A 154 -19.84 4.66 -7.67
CA LEU A 154 -19.38 4.71 -6.27
C LEU A 154 -20.54 4.57 -5.28
N ARG A 155 -21.71 5.15 -5.58
CA ARG A 155 -22.93 4.95 -4.79
C ARG A 155 -23.38 3.49 -4.86
N GLY A 156 -23.40 2.87 -6.05
CA GLY A 156 -23.74 1.45 -6.19
C GLY A 156 -22.80 0.54 -5.41
N ARG A 157 -21.50 0.87 -5.34
CA ARG A 157 -20.52 0.18 -4.49
C ARG A 157 -20.83 0.36 -3.00
N GLN A 158 -21.17 1.57 -2.57
CA GLN A 158 -21.53 1.85 -1.17
C GLN A 158 -22.78 1.11 -0.73
N GLU A 159 -23.74 0.92 -1.65
CA GLU A 159 -24.96 0.13 -1.43
C GLU A 159 -24.72 -1.39 -1.59
N ASN A 160 -23.48 -1.83 -1.77
CA ASN A 160 -23.09 -3.23 -1.98
C ASN A 160 -23.79 -3.89 -3.19
N VAL A 161 -24.13 -3.11 -4.21
CA VAL A 161 -24.71 -3.59 -5.46
C VAL A 161 -23.64 -3.79 -6.54
N LEU A 162 -22.63 -2.89 -6.58
CA LEU A 162 -21.57 -2.92 -7.58
C LEU A 162 -20.22 -3.21 -6.96
N GLY A 163 -19.42 -4.04 -7.64
CA GLY A 163 -17.98 -4.14 -7.46
C GLY A 163 -17.28 -3.21 -8.46
N LEU A 164 -16.34 -2.37 -8.00
CA LEU A 164 -15.55 -1.49 -8.84
C LEU A 164 -14.09 -1.90 -8.81
N LYS A 165 -13.47 -1.97 -9.98
CA LYS A 165 -12.04 -2.23 -10.15
C LYS A 165 -11.47 -1.24 -11.15
N VAL A 166 -10.28 -0.71 -10.87
CA VAL A 166 -9.45 -0.05 -11.87
C VAL A 166 -8.46 -1.07 -12.39
N ASP A 167 -8.43 -1.26 -13.69
CA ASP A 167 -7.52 -2.16 -14.38
C ASP A 167 -6.60 -1.35 -15.29
N GLY A 168 -5.42 -1.88 -15.61
CA GLY A 168 -4.45 -1.18 -16.43
C GLY A 168 -3.24 -2.06 -16.73
N GLU A 169 -2.36 -1.60 -17.60
CA GLU A 169 -1.14 -2.32 -17.96
C GLU A 169 -0.10 -2.19 -16.85
N ASP A 170 0.52 -3.31 -16.51
CA ASP A 170 1.55 -3.41 -15.47
C ASP A 170 2.97 -3.47 -16.06
N ASP A 171 3.13 -3.94 -17.29
CA ASP A 171 4.44 -4.22 -17.88
C ASP A 171 5.30 -2.97 -18.03
N ALA A 172 4.74 -1.88 -18.54
CA ALA A 172 5.48 -0.63 -18.71
C ALA A 172 5.91 0.00 -17.39
N PRO A 173 5.07 0.11 -16.35
CA PRO A 173 5.48 0.52 -15.00
C PRO A 173 6.56 -0.39 -14.39
N LEU A 174 6.45 -1.71 -14.52
CA LEU A 174 7.45 -2.65 -14.01
C LEU A 174 8.79 -2.47 -14.70
N ALA A 175 8.82 -2.41 -16.04
CA ALA A 175 10.02 -2.15 -16.80
C ALA A 175 10.67 -0.81 -16.41
N ARG A 176 9.88 0.22 -16.13
CA ARG A 176 10.39 1.51 -15.68
C ARG A 176 11.06 1.41 -14.29
N ILE A 177 10.47 0.65 -13.36
CA ILE A 177 11.07 0.40 -12.04
C ILE A 177 12.39 -0.37 -12.19
N GLU A 178 12.41 -1.43 -13.01
CA GLU A 178 13.61 -2.22 -13.26
C GLU A 178 14.74 -1.37 -13.87
N THR A 179 14.41 -0.46 -14.77
CA THR A 179 15.36 0.50 -15.35
C THR A 179 15.87 1.50 -14.32
N GLU A 180 14.99 2.07 -13.48
CA GLU A 180 15.36 3.04 -12.44
C GLU A 180 16.45 2.48 -11.53
N TYR A 181 16.31 1.23 -11.12
CA TYR A 181 17.20 0.57 -10.17
C TYR A 181 18.23 -0.36 -10.83
N SER A 182 18.36 -0.32 -12.18
CA SER A 182 19.31 -1.12 -12.96
C SER A 182 19.23 -2.62 -12.66
N LEU A 183 18.01 -3.14 -12.47
CA LEU A 183 17.81 -4.53 -12.01
C LEU A 183 18.19 -5.57 -13.07
N GLU A 184 18.13 -5.21 -14.36
CA GLU A 184 18.54 -6.09 -15.47
C GLU A 184 20.04 -6.48 -15.43
N THR A 185 20.87 -5.63 -14.84
CA THR A 185 22.31 -5.85 -14.74
C THR A 185 22.77 -6.25 -13.35
N ALA A 186 21.83 -6.43 -12.42
CA ALA A 186 22.14 -6.81 -11.05
C ALA A 186 22.75 -8.23 -10.98
N GLN A 187 23.93 -8.34 -10.37
CA GLN A 187 24.62 -9.61 -10.17
C GLN A 187 24.82 -9.87 -8.67
N PRO A 188 24.89 -11.11 -8.19
CA PRO A 188 24.67 -12.37 -8.94
C PRO A 188 23.21 -12.59 -9.33
N GLN A 189 22.91 -13.66 -10.08
CA GLN A 189 21.55 -13.97 -10.56
C GLN A 189 20.51 -14.03 -9.41
N ALA A 190 20.87 -14.65 -8.29
CA ALA A 190 19.99 -14.71 -7.11
C ALA A 190 19.58 -13.30 -6.61
N ARG A 191 20.51 -12.35 -6.62
CA ARG A 191 20.23 -10.94 -6.28
C ARG A 191 19.30 -10.30 -7.33
N GLN A 192 19.55 -10.52 -8.60
CA GLN A 192 18.69 -10.00 -9.68
C GLN A 192 17.25 -10.49 -9.52
N ASP A 193 17.07 -11.79 -9.33
CA ASP A 193 15.75 -12.42 -9.16
C ASP A 193 15.03 -11.88 -7.92
N TYR A 194 15.75 -11.73 -6.82
CA TYR A 194 15.23 -11.16 -5.58
C TYR A 194 14.79 -9.70 -5.74
N LEU A 195 15.61 -8.85 -6.37
CA LEU A 195 15.28 -7.45 -6.58
C LEU A 195 14.14 -7.27 -7.60
N LYS A 196 14.06 -8.10 -8.64
CA LYS A 196 12.92 -8.11 -9.57
C LYS A 196 11.61 -8.55 -8.89
N GLN A 197 11.68 -9.54 -8.01
CA GLN A 197 10.53 -9.91 -7.18
C GLN A 197 10.12 -8.75 -6.26
N THR A 198 11.08 -8.07 -5.65
CA THR A 198 10.82 -6.88 -4.84
C THR A 198 10.16 -5.77 -5.65
N ALA A 199 10.58 -5.55 -6.91
CA ALA A 199 9.97 -4.58 -7.82
C ALA A 199 8.50 -4.91 -8.12
N LYS A 200 8.16 -6.19 -8.31
CA LYS A 200 6.76 -6.64 -8.47
C LYS A 200 5.92 -6.36 -7.22
N LEU A 201 6.46 -6.66 -6.04
CA LEU A 201 5.77 -6.37 -4.77
C LEU A 201 5.63 -4.87 -4.53
N PHE A 202 6.64 -4.08 -4.86
CA PHE A 202 6.59 -2.62 -4.81
C PHE A 202 5.48 -2.07 -5.71
N TRP A 203 5.42 -2.53 -6.97
CA TRP A 203 4.39 -2.10 -7.91
C TRP A 203 3.00 -2.56 -7.50
N LEU A 204 2.78 -3.88 -7.42
CA LEU A 204 1.45 -4.48 -7.23
C LEU A 204 0.92 -4.30 -5.81
N GLY A 205 1.79 -4.32 -4.80
CA GLY A 205 1.39 -4.28 -3.40
C GLY A 205 1.35 -2.89 -2.78
N LYS A 206 2.09 -1.91 -3.31
CA LYS A 206 2.18 -0.57 -2.71
C LYS A 206 1.79 0.55 -3.66
N VAL A 207 2.44 0.66 -4.81
CA VAL A 207 2.29 1.82 -5.70
C VAL A 207 0.98 1.78 -6.46
N ARG A 208 0.68 0.69 -7.15
CA ARG A 208 -0.54 0.53 -7.95
C ARG A 208 -1.82 0.74 -7.14
N PRO A 209 -2.02 0.11 -5.96
CA PRO A 209 -3.22 0.35 -5.15
C PRO A 209 -3.38 1.82 -4.71
N SER A 210 -2.27 2.48 -4.40
CA SER A 210 -2.27 3.92 -4.07
C SER A 210 -2.68 4.78 -5.26
N ILE A 211 -2.18 4.45 -6.46
CA ILE A 211 -2.54 5.13 -7.71
C ILE A 211 -4.02 4.92 -8.04
N GLU A 212 -4.52 3.69 -7.97
CA GLU A 212 -5.93 3.36 -8.21
C GLU A 212 -6.85 4.20 -7.30
N HIS A 213 -6.52 4.25 -6.01
CA HIS A 213 -7.25 5.08 -5.04
C HIS A 213 -7.20 6.58 -5.39
N SER A 214 -6.01 7.08 -5.72
CA SER A 214 -5.79 8.50 -6.08
C SER A 214 -6.58 8.88 -7.34
N LEU A 215 -6.53 8.06 -8.40
CA LEU A 215 -7.25 8.32 -9.65
C LEU A 215 -8.78 8.37 -9.46
N LEU A 216 -9.33 7.45 -8.64
CA LEU A 216 -10.75 7.46 -8.32
C LEU A 216 -11.14 8.67 -7.48
N THR A 217 -10.27 9.12 -6.58
CA THR A 217 -10.52 10.28 -5.71
C THR A 217 -10.45 11.59 -6.50
N GLU A 218 -9.43 11.76 -7.32
CA GLU A 218 -9.25 12.97 -8.16
C GLU A 218 -10.38 13.13 -9.18
N LYS A 219 -10.86 12.05 -9.75
CA LYS A 219 -11.97 12.08 -10.71
C LYS A 219 -13.33 12.35 -10.05
N ARG A 220 -13.41 12.20 -8.75
CA ARG A 220 -14.63 12.45 -7.95
C ARG A 220 -14.86 13.94 -7.68
N LEU A 221 -13.79 14.75 -7.72
CA LEU A 221 -13.83 16.21 -7.55
C LEU A 221 -14.18 16.92 -8.85
#